data_58cb834416947193e22bf29b72b9b495
#
_entry.id   58cb834416947193e22bf29b72b9b495
#
_cell.length_a   1.000
_cell.length_b   1.000
_cell.length_c   1.000
_cell.angle_alpha   90.00
_cell.angle_beta   90.00
_cell.angle_gamma   90.00
#
_symmetry.space_group_name_H-M   'P 1'
#
loop_
_entity.id
_entity.type
_entity.pdbx_description
1 polymer ?
#
loop_
_entity_poly.entity_id
_entity_poly.type
_entity_poly.pdbx_seq_one_letter_code
_entity_poly.pdbx_strand_id
1 'polypeptide(L)'
;MSLIGTHVVDYKVQGYQAGDFKEFTAEAAKGKWAVYVFYPADFTFVCPTELGDLADKYEQFKEIGCEVYSVSTDSHFVHKAWADASETIAKIQYPMLADPTGKLTRAFDVMIEEEGMALRGSFVVNPEGVIKAYEIHDNGIGRDADELLRKVQAAQFVAAHGDQVCPAKWKPGQETLTPSLDLVGKL
;
A
#
# COMPACT_ATOMS: atom_id res chain seq x y z
N MET A 1 19.09 -1.94 0.75
CA MET A 1 19.17 -0.68 -0.08
C MET A 1 17.80 -0.05 -0.08
N SER A 2 17.67 1.32 -0.08
CA SER A 2 16.34 1.95 -0.12
C SER A 2 15.62 1.64 -1.43
N LEU A 3 14.31 1.38 -1.35
CA LEU A 3 13.45 1.20 -2.52
C LEU A 3 12.89 2.51 -3.09
N ILE A 4 13.12 3.64 -2.41
CA ILE A 4 12.68 4.97 -2.92
C ILE A 4 13.32 5.27 -4.28
N GLY A 5 12.48 5.63 -5.24
CA GLY A 5 12.90 5.92 -6.61
C GLY A 5 13.05 4.69 -7.51
N THR A 6 12.84 3.48 -6.98
CA THR A 6 12.84 2.26 -7.81
C THR A 6 11.45 2.00 -8.40
N HIS A 7 11.40 1.31 -9.53
CA HIS A 7 10.15 0.87 -10.14
C HIS A 7 9.64 -0.43 -9.51
N VAL A 8 8.32 -0.53 -9.40
CA VAL A 8 7.67 -1.81 -9.12
C VAL A 8 8.02 -2.80 -10.22
N VAL A 9 8.39 -4.02 -9.83
CA VAL A 9 8.74 -5.09 -10.79
C VAL A 9 7.52 -5.51 -11.59
N ASP A 10 7.75 -6.04 -12.79
CA ASP A 10 6.69 -6.68 -13.56
C ASP A 10 6.17 -7.91 -12.82
N TYR A 11 4.86 -7.93 -12.62
CA TYR A 11 4.16 -9.06 -12.03
C TYR A 11 2.87 -9.38 -12.78
N LYS A 12 2.46 -10.63 -12.66
CA LYS A 12 1.18 -11.15 -13.09
C LYS A 12 0.75 -12.18 -12.05
N VAL A 13 -0.29 -11.85 -11.30
CA VAL A 13 -0.79 -12.67 -10.18
C VAL A 13 -2.30 -12.82 -10.24
N GLN A 14 -2.81 -13.89 -9.65
CA GLN A 14 -4.23 -14.01 -9.38
C GLN A 14 -4.57 -13.26 -8.09
N GLY A 15 -5.82 -12.86 -7.94
CA GLY A 15 -6.31 -12.25 -6.72
C GLY A 15 -7.81 -12.44 -6.56
N TYR A 16 -8.31 -12.00 -5.42
CA TYR A 16 -9.73 -11.96 -5.10
C TYR A 16 -10.17 -10.51 -4.95
N GLN A 17 -11.31 -10.18 -5.54
CA GLN A 17 -11.90 -8.85 -5.39
C GLN A 17 -13.42 -8.93 -5.45
N ALA A 18 -14.09 -8.55 -4.36
CA ALA A 18 -15.54 -8.34 -4.31
C ALA A 18 -16.38 -9.50 -4.89
N GLY A 19 -16.01 -10.74 -4.56
CA GLY A 19 -16.71 -11.95 -5.00
C GLY A 19 -16.09 -12.66 -6.21
N ASP A 20 -15.18 -12.03 -6.95
CA ASP A 20 -14.58 -12.56 -8.17
C ASP A 20 -13.09 -12.87 -8.05
N PHE A 21 -12.66 -13.88 -8.80
CA PHE A 21 -11.23 -14.09 -9.07
C PHE A 21 -10.82 -13.31 -10.32
N LYS A 22 -9.71 -12.58 -10.22
CA LYS A 22 -9.19 -11.75 -11.30
C LYS A 22 -7.68 -11.88 -11.42
N GLU A 23 -7.17 -11.61 -12.61
CA GLU A 23 -5.75 -11.46 -12.87
C GLU A 23 -5.35 -9.99 -12.71
N PHE A 24 -4.25 -9.75 -12.00
CA PHE A 24 -3.68 -8.43 -11.76
C PHE A 24 -2.25 -8.37 -12.29
N THR A 25 -1.91 -7.25 -12.94
CA THR A 25 -0.60 -7.04 -13.53
C THR A 25 -0.04 -5.67 -13.15
N ALA A 26 1.28 -5.52 -13.12
CA ALA A 26 1.92 -4.23 -12.91
C ALA A 26 1.50 -3.21 -13.99
N GLU A 27 1.31 -3.65 -15.23
CA GLU A 27 0.89 -2.78 -16.34
C GLU A 27 -0.51 -2.18 -16.11
N ALA A 28 -1.46 -2.96 -15.57
CA ALA A 28 -2.81 -2.48 -15.28
C ALA A 28 -2.85 -1.46 -14.12
N ALA A 29 -1.83 -1.44 -13.27
CA ALA A 29 -1.67 -0.48 -12.17
C ALA A 29 -1.05 0.85 -12.63
N LYS A 30 -0.37 0.91 -13.78
CA LYS A 30 0.23 2.13 -14.32
C LYS A 30 -0.83 3.19 -14.67
N GLY A 31 -0.42 4.44 -14.61
CA GLY A 31 -1.29 5.60 -14.86
C GLY A 31 -2.14 6.04 -13.68
N LYS A 32 -2.06 5.33 -12.55
CA LYS A 32 -2.75 5.65 -11.29
C LYS A 32 -1.76 5.66 -10.13
N TRP A 33 -2.07 6.43 -9.10
CA TRP A 33 -1.44 6.21 -7.81
C TRP A 33 -1.90 4.88 -7.24
N ALA A 34 -1.01 4.20 -6.56
CA ALA A 34 -1.32 2.90 -5.94
C ALA A 34 -0.63 2.76 -4.58
N VAL A 35 -1.25 2.02 -3.68
CA VAL A 35 -0.61 1.52 -2.47
C VAL A 35 -0.59 0.00 -2.49
N TYR A 36 0.56 -0.58 -2.14
CA TYR A 36 0.71 -2.02 -1.93
C TYR A 36 0.91 -2.26 -0.44
N VAL A 37 0.02 -3.05 0.15
CA VAL A 37 -0.05 -3.30 1.59
C VAL A 37 0.20 -4.80 1.82
N PHE A 38 1.45 -5.14 2.12
CA PHE A 38 1.86 -6.50 2.44
C PHE A 38 1.48 -6.86 3.86
N TYR A 39 1.02 -8.06 4.09
CA TYR A 39 0.68 -8.60 5.41
C TYR A 39 1.06 -10.08 5.50
N PRO A 40 1.29 -10.62 6.72
CA PRO A 40 1.81 -11.98 6.91
C PRO A 40 0.97 -13.07 6.28
N ALA A 41 -0.29 -13.21 6.70
CA ALA A 41 -1.16 -14.28 6.21
C ALA A 41 -2.64 -14.02 6.53
N ASP A 42 -3.51 -14.68 5.76
CA ASP A 42 -4.94 -14.79 6.03
C ASP A 42 -5.20 -15.57 7.33
N PHE A 43 -6.40 -15.42 7.90
CA PHE A 43 -6.85 -16.10 9.12
C PHE A 43 -5.97 -15.87 10.36
N THR A 44 -5.33 -14.69 10.45
CA THR A 44 -4.48 -14.30 11.59
C THR A 44 -5.17 -13.25 12.49
N PHE A 45 -4.41 -12.56 13.35
CA PHE A 45 -4.96 -11.76 14.44
C PHE A 45 -4.91 -10.24 14.17
N VAL A 46 -3.75 -9.70 13.82
CA VAL A 46 -3.56 -8.27 13.52
C VAL A 46 -4.02 -7.93 12.10
N CYS A 47 -3.78 -8.84 11.13
CA CYS A 47 -4.08 -8.60 9.73
C CYS A 47 -5.53 -8.19 9.45
N PRO A 48 -6.57 -8.83 10.03
CA PRO A 48 -7.94 -8.40 9.77
C PRO A 48 -8.23 -7.00 10.30
N THR A 49 -7.55 -6.54 11.35
CA THR A 49 -7.73 -5.19 11.87
C THR A 49 -7.20 -4.14 10.89
N GLU A 50 -6.01 -4.37 10.30
CA GLU A 50 -5.42 -3.48 9.31
C GLU A 50 -6.22 -3.45 8.00
N LEU A 51 -6.59 -4.64 7.48
CA LEU A 51 -7.33 -4.75 6.23
C LEU A 51 -8.74 -4.18 6.37
N GLY A 52 -9.35 -4.30 7.54
CA GLY A 52 -10.62 -3.67 7.87
C GLY A 52 -10.52 -2.15 7.92
N ASP A 53 -9.49 -1.59 8.53
CA ASP A 53 -9.22 -0.15 8.57
C ASP A 53 -9.01 0.42 7.15
N LEU A 54 -8.24 -0.28 6.31
CA LEU A 54 -8.09 0.05 4.90
C LEU A 54 -9.42 0.01 4.14
N ALA A 55 -10.28 -0.98 4.42
CA ALA A 55 -11.59 -1.09 3.78
C ALA A 55 -12.49 0.10 4.15
N ASP A 56 -12.43 0.56 5.40
CA ASP A 56 -13.19 1.73 5.87
C ASP A 56 -12.69 3.05 5.22
N LYS A 57 -11.45 3.09 4.74
CA LYS A 57 -10.85 4.25 4.05
C LYS A 57 -10.82 4.12 2.51
N TYR A 58 -11.21 2.98 1.95
CA TYR A 58 -11.02 2.70 0.52
C TYR A 58 -11.67 3.74 -0.40
N GLU A 59 -12.88 4.22 -0.08
CA GLU A 59 -13.53 5.28 -0.85
C GLU A 59 -12.67 6.55 -0.89
N GLN A 60 -12.04 6.93 0.23
CA GLN A 60 -11.18 8.11 0.29
C GLN A 60 -9.92 7.94 -0.58
N PHE A 61 -9.35 6.73 -0.65
CA PHE A 61 -8.26 6.44 -1.59
C PHE A 61 -8.73 6.58 -3.04
N LYS A 62 -9.91 6.07 -3.39
CA LYS A 62 -10.47 6.20 -4.75
C LYS A 62 -10.76 7.66 -5.12
N GLU A 63 -11.29 8.45 -4.20
CA GLU A 63 -11.57 9.89 -4.42
C GLU A 63 -10.32 10.67 -4.81
N ILE A 64 -9.15 10.29 -4.30
CA ILE A 64 -7.87 10.90 -4.67
C ILE A 64 -7.16 10.17 -5.83
N GLY A 65 -7.84 9.26 -6.54
CA GLY A 65 -7.29 8.53 -7.68
C GLY A 65 -6.20 7.51 -7.32
N CYS A 66 -6.26 6.95 -6.12
CA CYS A 66 -5.31 5.95 -5.63
C CYS A 66 -5.97 4.57 -5.49
N GLU A 67 -5.42 3.55 -6.12
CA GLU A 67 -5.84 2.16 -5.93
C GLU A 67 -5.14 1.52 -4.73
N VAL A 68 -5.84 0.62 -4.05
CA VAL A 68 -5.31 -0.14 -2.91
C VAL A 68 -5.16 -1.60 -3.32
N TYR A 69 -3.99 -2.18 -3.08
CA TYR A 69 -3.71 -3.61 -3.24
C TYR A 69 -3.22 -4.19 -1.91
N SER A 70 -3.94 -5.14 -1.34
CA SER A 70 -3.36 -5.97 -0.26
C SER A 70 -2.64 -7.17 -0.87
N VAL A 71 -1.57 -7.63 -0.24
CA VAL A 71 -0.72 -8.71 -0.76
C VAL A 71 -0.30 -9.64 0.37
N SER A 72 -0.51 -10.93 0.20
CA SER A 72 0.11 -11.97 1.03
C SER A 72 0.59 -13.15 0.18
N THR A 73 1.33 -14.05 0.80
CA THR A 73 1.78 -15.29 0.15
C THR A 73 0.69 -16.36 0.07
N ASP A 74 -0.52 -16.08 0.57
CA ASP A 74 -1.67 -16.95 0.42
C ASP A 74 -2.15 -17.04 -1.03
N SER A 75 -2.94 -18.06 -1.35
CA SER A 75 -3.61 -18.18 -2.64
C SER A 75 -4.91 -17.37 -2.69
N HIS A 76 -5.35 -17.01 -3.90
CA HIS A 76 -6.64 -16.33 -4.09
C HIS A 76 -7.84 -17.15 -3.58
N PHE A 77 -7.73 -18.49 -3.51
CA PHE A 77 -8.75 -19.36 -2.88
C PHE A 77 -8.82 -19.14 -1.37
N VAL A 78 -7.69 -18.92 -0.72
CA VAL A 78 -7.62 -18.63 0.72
C VAL A 78 -8.21 -17.26 1.01
N HIS A 79 -7.91 -16.23 0.20
CA HIS A 79 -8.54 -14.90 0.30
C HIS A 79 -10.07 -14.99 0.23
N LYS A 80 -10.59 -15.76 -0.74
CA LYS A 80 -12.04 -15.99 -0.83
C LYS A 80 -12.61 -16.68 0.40
N ALA A 81 -11.97 -17.76 0.83
CA ALA A 81 -12.42 -18.50 2.00
C ALA A 81 -12.43 -17.61 3.26
N TRP A 82 -11.44 -16.74 3.40
CA TRP A 82 -11.37 -15.80 4.51
C TRP A 82 -12.47 -14.73 4.43
N ALA A 83 -12.74 -14.20 3.23
CA ALA A 83 -13.86 -13.27 3.02
C ALA A 83 -15.22 -13.93 3.33
N ASP A 84 -15.40 -15.21 3.00
CA ASP A 84 -16.64 -15.95 3.33
C ASP A 84 -16.78 -16.20 4.85
N ALA A 85 -15.67 -16.28 5.58
CA ALA A 85 -15.65 -16.65 7.01
C ALA A 85 -15.59 -15.44 7.97
N SER A 86 -15.26 -14.25 7.49
CA SER A 86 -15.02 -13.06 8.32
C SER A 86 -15.82 -11.87 7.83
N GLU A 87 -16.70 -11.33 8.68
CA GLU A 87 -17.46 -10.11 8.38
C GLU A 87 -16.56 -8.91 8.10
N THR A 88 -15.41 -8.81 8.78
CA THR A 88 -14.42 -7.73 8.55
C THR A 88 -13.81 -7.84 7.16
N ILE A 89 -13.45 -9.05 6.73
CA ILE A 89 -12.82 -9.26 5.41
C ILE A 89 -13.87 -9.21 4.29
N ALA A 90 -15.09 -9.65 4.55
CA ALA A 90 -16.20 -9.59 3.58
C ALA A 90 -16.52 -8.16 3.09
N LYS A 91 -16.22 -7.13 3.89
CA LYS A 91 -16.42 -5.72 3.49
C LYS A 91 -15.38 -5.17 2.51
N ILE A 92 -14.25 -5.89 2.30
CA ILE A 92 -13.16 -5.46 1.43
C ILE A 92 -13.63 -5.40 -0.03
N GLN A 93 -13.43 -4.25 -0.67
CA GLN A 93 -13.76 -4.03 -2.08
C GLN A 93 -12.51 -3.84 -2.95
N TYR A 94 -11.36 -3.59 -2.36
CA TYR A 94 -10.09 -3.49 -3.07
C TYR A 94 -9.53 -4.89 -3.42
N PRO A 95 -8.63 -4.98 -4.41
CA PRO A 95 -7.96 -6.23 -4.78
C PRO A 95 -7.11 -6.82 -3.64
N MET A 96 -7.29 -8.12 -3.40
CA MET A 96 -6.43 -8.94 -2.56
C MET A 96 -5.56 -9.81 -3.47
N LEU A 97 -4.29 -9.44 -3.64
CA LEU A 97 -3.35 -10.12 -4.53
C LEU A 97 -2.75 -11.36 -3.87
N ALA A 98 -2.73 -12.45 -4.59
CA ALA A 98 -2.13 -13.71 -4.17
C ALA A 98 -0.69 -13.82 -4.69
N ASP A 99 0.29 -13.93 -3.80
CA ASP A 99 1.71 -14.12 -4.15
C ASP A 99 2.29 -15.44 -3.59
N PRO A 100 1.71 -16.62 -3.90
CA PRO A 100 2.14 -17.90 -3.32
C PRO A 100 3.58 -18.28 -3.72
N THR A 101 4.16 -17.64 -4.71
CA THR A 101 5.57 -17.81 -5.08
C THR A 101 6.51 -16.92 -4.26
N GLY A 102 5.98 -15.92 -3.56
CA GLY A 102 6.74 -14.89 -2.85
C GLY A 102 7.54 -13.95 -3.76
N LYS A 103 7.27 -13.98 -5.07
CA LYS A 103 8.01 -13.15 -6.03
C LYS A 103 7.81 -11.65 -5.78
N LEU A 104 6.57 -11.26 -5.58
CA LEU A 104 6.22 -9.86 -5.32
C LEU A 104 6.71 -9.44 -3.93
N THR A 105 6.50 -10.28 -2.93
CA THR A 105 6.94 -10.06 -1.55
C THR A 105 8.46 -9.86 -1.44
N ARG A 106 9.25 -10.67 -2.17
CA ARG A 106 10.72 -10.49 -2.24
C ARG A 106 11.12 -9.21 -2.98
N ALA A 107 10.41 -8.88 -4.05
CA ALA A 107 10.73 -7.68 -4.82
C ALA A 107 10.53 -6.38 -4.05
N PHE A 108 9.63 -6.39 -3.06
CA PHE A 108 9.41 -5.28 -2.14
C PHE A 108 10.23 -5.39 -0.83
N ASP A 109 11.17 -6.34 -0.77
CA ASP A 109 12.09 -6.55 0.36
C ASP A 109 11.38 -6.74 1.72
N VAL A 110 10.24 -7.46 1.70
CA VAL A 110 9.44 -7.76 2.90
C VAL A 110 9.24 -9.25 3.17
N MET A 111 9.96 -10.13 2.47
CA MET A 111 9.87 -11.58 2.68
C MET A 111 10.62 -12.01 3.94
N ILE A 112 9.95 -12.76 4.80
CA ILE A 112 10.55 -13.55 5.88
C ILE A 112 10.77 -14.96 5.31
N GLU A 113 11.98 -15.25 4.85
CA GLU A 113 12.27 -16.47 4.08
C GLU A 113 11.99 -17.76 4.87
N GLU A 114 12.30 -17.77 6.18
CA GLU A 114 12.09 -18.93 7.05
C GLU A 114 10.61 -19.23 7.28
N GLU A 115 9.74 -18.24 7.17
CA GLU A 115 8.31 -18.38 7.43
C GLU A 115 7.49 -18.44 6.14
N GLY A 116 8.04 -17.98 5.01
CA GLY A 116 7.33 -17.85 3.75
C GLY A 116 6.22 -16.79 3.79
N MET A 117 6.30 -15.84 4.71
CA MET A 117 5.31 -14.78 4.95
C MET A 117 5.93 -13.39 4.76
N ALA A 118 5.10 -12.38 4.63
CA ALA A 118 5.54 -10.99 4.53
C ALA A 118 5.61 -10.31 5.90
N LEU A 119 6.56 -9.38 6.04
CA LEU A 119 6.47 -8.28 7.01
C LEU A 119 5.29 -7.36 6.64
N ARG A 120 4.89 -6.49 7.56
CA ARG A 120 3.85 -5.47 7.32
C ARG A 120 4.44 -4.28 6.58
N GLY A 121 4.53 -4.39 5.25
CA GLY A 121 5.03 -3.32 4.39
C GLY A 121 3.91 -2.53 3.72
N SER A 122 3.97 -1.20 3.73
CA SER A 122 3.10 -0.32 2.95
C SER A 122 3.92 0.53 2.01
N PHE A 123 3.58 0.54 0.73
CA PHE A 123 4.35 1.23 -0.31
C PHE A 123 3.44 2.15 -1.12
N VAL A 124 3.80 3.42 -1.22
CA VAL A 124 3.13 4.42 -2.06
C VAL A 124 3.84 4.49 -3.41
N VAL A 125 3.12 4.24 -4.47
CA VAL A 125 3.62 4.16 -5.85
C VAL A 125 2.93 5.20 -6.70
N ASN A 126 3.70 5.95 -7.48
CA ASN A 126 3.16 6.97 -8.38
C ASN A 126 2.68 6.37 -9.72
N PRO A 127 2.00 7.16 -10.60
CA PRO A 127 1.48 6.66 -11.87
C PRO A 127 2.54 6.07 -12.82
N GLU A 128 3.79 6.45 -12.69
CA GLU A 128 4.92 5.89 -13.46
C GLU A 128 5.42 4.55 -12.90
N GLY A 129 4.80 4.06 -11.81
CA GLY A 129 5.20 2.83 -11.14
C GLY A 129 6.42 2.98 -10.22
N VAL A 130 6.76 4.21 -9.80
CA VAL A 130 7.91 4.50 -8.94
C VAL A 130 7.49 4.59 -7.47
N ILE A 131 8.22 3.92 -6.59
CA ILE A 131 8.01 3.96 -5.13
C ILE A 131 8.44 5.32 -4.59
N LYS A 132 7.51 6.04 -3.95
CA LYS A 132 7.70 7.41 -3.43
C LYS A 132 7.80 7.46 -1.90
N ALA A 133 7.15 6.55 -1.21
CA ALA A 133 7.23 6.41 0.25
C ALA A 133 6.97 4.95 0.62
N TYR A 134 7.53 4.50 1.73
CA TYR A 134 7.18 3.20 2.30
C TYR A 134 7.45 3.17 3.81
N GLU A 135 6.81 2.24 4.48
CA GLU A 135 7.10 1.84 5.85
C GLU A 135 7.03 0.32 5.96
N ILE A 136 7.83 -0.25 6.84
CA ILE A 136 7.83 -1.68 7.13
C ILE A 136 7.81 -1.82 8.65
N HIS A 137 6.82 -2.56 9.16
CA HIS A 137 6.66 -2.85 10.58
C HIS A 137 6.97 -4.31 10.89
N ASP A 138 7.42 -4.57 12.10
CA ASP A 138 7.41 -5.90 12.70
C ASP A 138 5.98 -6.47 12.73
N ASN A 139 5.86 -7.79 12.64
CA ASN A 139 4.55 -8.46 12.54
C ASN A 139 3.65 -8.26 13.78
N GLY A 140 4.20 -7.83 14.90
CA GLY A 140 3.46 -7.47 16.11
C GLY A 140 2.86 -6.06 16.10
N ILE A 141 3.17 -5.21 15.11
CA ILE A 141 2.83 -3.78 15.11
C ILE A 141 1.92 -3.46 13.93
N GLY A 142 0.62 -3.29 14.19
CA GLY A 142 -0.37 -2.87 13.19
C GLY A 142 -0.11 -1.44 12.65
N ARG A 143 -0.58 -1.20 11.43
CA ARG A 143 -0.45 0.09 10.72
C ARG A 143 -1.74 0.89 10.80
N ASP A 144 -1.68 2.13 10.36
CA ASP A 144 -2.76 3.12 10.37
C ASP A 144 -3.11 3.54 8.94
N ALA A 145 -4.34 3.29 8.52
CA ALA A 145 -4.80 3.63 7.16
C ALA A 145 -4.93 5.15 6.94
N ASP A 146 -5.23 5.94 7.97
CA ASP A 146 -5.25 7.41 7.89
C ASP A 146 -3.85 7.97 7.61
N GLU A 147 -2.81 7.40 8.25
CA GLU A 147 -1.42 7.81 8.00
C GLU A 147 -0.97 7.39 6.60
N LEU A 148 -1.37 6.21 6.11
CA LEU A 148 -1.09 5.79 4.74
C LEU A 148 -1.77 6.73 3.72
N LEU A 149 -3.05 7.07 3.93
CA LEU A 149 -3.78 8.03 3.10
C LEU A 149 -3.08 9.39 3.08
N ARG A 150 -2.68 9.90 4.26
CA ARG A 150 -1.92 11.15 4.39
C ARG A 150 -0.61 11.13 3.58
N LYS A 151 0.12 10.01 3.61
CA LYS A 151 1.37 9.84 2.83
C LYS A 151 1.11 9.88 1.33
N VAL A 152 0.02 9.25 0.85
CA VAL A 152 -0.38 9.34 -0.57
C VAL A 152 -0.69 10.78 -0.95
N GLN A 153 -1.49 11.48 -0.16
CA GLN A 153 -1.86 12.88 -0.40
C GLN A 153 -0.62 13.80 -0.44
N ALA A 154 0.33 13.60 0.48
CA ALA A 154 1.58 14.34 0.48
C ALA A 154 2.45 14.05 -0.76
N ALA A 155 2.53 12.78 -1.18
CA ALA A 155 3.26 12.39 -2.38
C ALA A 155 2.63 12.98 -3.66
N GLN A 156 1.29 12.98 -3.74
CA GLN A 156 0.55 13.62 -4.84
C GLN A 156 0.78 15.12 -4.88
N PHE A 157 0.73 15.77 -3.72
CA PHE A 157 0.96 17.22 -3.63
C PHE A 157 2.36 17.60 -4.14
N VAL A 158 3.40 16.93 -3.65
CA VAL A 158 4.79 17.18 -4.09
C VAL A 158 4.97 16.89 -5.57
N ALA A 159 4.33 15.86 -6.11
CA ALA A 159 4.37 15.55 -7.54
C ALA A 159 3.73 16.66 -8.41
N ALA A 160 2.68 17.29 -7.92
CA ALA A 160 1.97 18.38 -8.60
C ALA A 160 2.64 19.76 -8.41
N HIS A 161 3.44 19.94 -7.35
CA HIS A 161 4.04 21.22 -6.95
C HIS A 161 5.54 21.01 -6.72
N GLY A 162 6.31 20.96 -7.83
CA GLY A 162 7.72 20.58 -7.80
C GLY A 162 8.67 21.51 -7.02
N ASP A 163 8.22 22.71 -6.66
CA ASP A 163 8.95 23.73 -5.87
C ASP A 163 8.52 23.75 -4.38
N GLN A 164 7.54 22.96 -3.99
CA GLN A 164 7.00 22.92 -2.63
C GLN A 164 7.24 21.58 -1.96
N VAL A 165 7.40 21.59 -0.63
CA VAL A 165 7.57 20.39 0.17
C VAL A 165 6.56 20.36 1.32
N CYS A 166 6.12 19.17 1.69
CA CYS A 166 5.21 18.94 2.81
C CYS A 166 6.02 18.79 4.10
N PRO A 167 5.83 19.67 5.10
CA PRO A 167 6.48 19.52 6.40
C PRO A 167 5.93 18.33 7.19
N ALA A 168 6.53 18.06 8.36
CA ALA A 168 6.06 17.00 9.24
C ALA A 168 4.57 17.16 9.57
N LYS A 169 3.83 16.04 9.61
CA LYS A 169 2.38 15.97 9.89
C LYS A 169 1.48 16.72 8.89
N TRP A 170 2.02 17.20 7.78
CA TRP A 170 1.24 17.93 6.78
C TRP A 170 0.00 17.13 6.33
N LYS A 171 -1.10 17.86 6.17
CA LYS A 171 -2.37 17.36 5.60
C LYS A 171 -2.86 18.32 4.53
N PRO A 172 -3.69 17.88 3.58
CA PRO A 172 -4.29 18.75 2.57
C PRO A 172 -4.92 20.01 3.19
N GLY A 173 -4.63 21.16 2.58
CA GLY A 173 -5.09 22.48 3.06
C GLY A 173 -4.19 23.15 4.10
N GLN A 174 -3.15 22.48 4.58
CA GLN A 174 -2.15 23.09 5.46
C GLN A 174 -1.03 23.76 4.67
N GLU A 175 -0.30 24.67 5.34
CA GLU A 175 0.83 25.36 4.74
C GLU A 175 1.94 24.40 4.33
N THR A 176 2.60 24.74 3.22
CA THR A 176 3.76 24.05 2.68
C THR A 176 4.99 24.96 2.74
N LEU A 177 6.15 24.42 2.48
CA LEU A 177 7.38 25.17 2.46
C LEU A 177 7.95 25.24 1.03
N THR A 178 8.37 26.41 0.61
CA THR A 178 9.21 26.58 -0.59
C THR A 178 10.67 26.63 -0.14
N PRO A 179 11.47 25.58 -0.39
CA PRO A 179 12.87 25.55 0.04
C PRO A 179 13.67 26.77 -0.46
N SER A 180 14.29 27.48 0.46
CA SER A 180 15.15 28.62 0.15
C SER A 180 16.26 28.75 1.19
N LEU A 181 17.33 29.48 0.82
CA LEU A 181 18.42 29.80 1.76
C LEU A 181 17.92 30.61 2.96
N ASP A 182 16.88 31.41 2.76
CA ASP A 182 16.28 32.24 3.83
C ASP A 182 15.58 31.48 4.93
N LEU A 183 15.21 30.21 4.67
CA LEU A 183 14.57 29.32 5.66
C LEU A 183 15.59 28.56 6.52
N VAL A 184 16.87 28.53 6.12
CA VAL A 184 17.89 27.77 6.85
C VAL A 184 18.08 28.36 8.25
N GLY A 185 17.84 27.52 9.27
CA GLY A 185 17.94 27.93 10.70
C GLY A 185 16.80 28.80 11.21
N LYS A 186 15.68 28.94 10.47
CA LYS A 186 14.50 29.73 10.87
C LYS A 186 13.23 28.89 11.11
N LEU A 187 13.30 27.55 10.93
CA LEU A 187 12.19 26.61 11.16
C LEU A 187 12.32 25.90 12.49
#